data_b2d7e3a0faa03c637b66442514f2ad19
#
_entry.id   b2d7e3a0faa03c637b66442514f2ad19
#
_cell.length_a   1.000
_cell.length_b   1.000
_cell.length_c   1.000
_cell.angle_alpha   90.00
_cell.angle_beta   90.00
_cell.angle_gamma   90.00
#
_symmetry.space_group_name_H-M   'P 1'
#
loop_
_entity.id
_entity.type
_entity.pdbx_description
1 polymer ?
#
loop_
_entity_poly.entity_id
_entity_poly.type
_entity_poly.pdbx_seq_one_letter_code
_entity_poly.pdbx_strand_id
1 'polypeptide(L)'
;AFEPCPYIYDVLKYYQDKLQCKIIELEGYEGHDPYVKNLKIEDATESTISEFLDYFAQASLVVTSSFHGTAFALNYGVPLLSITPTNGDDRQSSLLEQVKLNQCRLRVNEEITHANPFYDKEQEQINLGKLRKESLDWIEANL
;
A
#
# COMPACT_ATOMS: atom_id res chain seq x y z
N ALA A 1 2.49 -13.39 4.08
CA ALA A 1 3.60 -12.92 3.25
C ALA A 1 3.28 -13.17 1.79
N PHE A 2 3.51 -12.20 0.96
CA PHE A 2 3.26 -12.23 -0.47
C PHE A 2 4.61 -12.45 -1.16
N GLU A 3 4.69 -13.44 -2.03
CA GLU A 3 5.93 -13.69 -2.76
C GLU A 3 6.24 -12.54 -3.72
N PRO A 4 7.50 -12.06 -3.77
CA PRO A 4 7.88 -11.03 -4.72
C PRO A 4 7.71 -11.55 -6.14
N CYS A 5 7.12 -10.75 -7.00
CA CYS A 5 6.93 -11.09 -8.40
C CYS A 5 7.39 -9.94 -9.30
N PRO A 6 7.76 -10.23 -10.55
CA PRO A 6 8.20 -9.20 -11.48
C PRO A 6 7.18 -8.06 -11.68
N TYR A 7 5.92 -8.36 -11.50
CA TYR A 7 4.82 -7.40 -11.63
C TYR A 7 4.98 -6.18 -10.71
N ILE A 8 5.44 -6.38 -9.48
CA ILE A 8 5.66 -5.26 -8.54
C ILE A 8 6.69 -4.28 -9.10
N TYR A 9 7.76 -4.80 -9.72
CA TYR A 9 8.79 -3.95 -10.30
C TYR A 9 8.27 -3.18 -11.52
N ASP A 10 7.38 -3.75 -12.31
CA ASP A 10 6.72 -3.06 -13.41
C ASP A 10 5.87 -1.89 -12.90
N VAL A 11 5.13 -2.10 -11.82
CA VAL A 11 4.34 -1.06 -11.16
C VAL A 11 5.24 0.06 -10.63
N LEU A 12 6.32 -0.30 -9.95
CA LEU A 12 7.28 0.67 -9.40
C LEU A 12 7.92 1.50 -10.52
N LYS A 13 8.32 0.88 -11.61
CA LYS A 13 8.91 1.58 -12.75
C LYS A 13 7.91 2.54 -13.38
N TYR A 14 6.69 2.12 -13.60
CA TYR A 14 5.63 2.95 -14.16
C TYR A 14 5.45 4.24 -13.34
N TYR A 15 5.32 4.11 -12.02
CA TYR A 15 5.11 5.25 -11.15
C TYR A 15 6.37 6.07 -10.89
N GLN A 16 7.55 5.46 -10.90
CA GLN A 16 8.80 6.22 -10.84
C GLN A 16 8.92 7.16 -12.04
N ASP A 17 8.62 6.66 -13.23
CA ASP A 17 8.66 7.47 -14.45
C ASP A 17 7.59 8.56 -14.44
N LYS A 18 6.40 8.24 -13.96
CA LYS A 18 5.26 9.17 -13.92
C LYS A 18 5.43 10.28 -12.88
N LEU A 19 5.91 9.93 -11.69
CA LEU A 19 6.03 10.86 -10.57
C LEU A 19 7.41 11.49 -10.43
N GLN A 20 8.40 10.99 -11.15
CA GLN A 20 9.78 11.47 -11.09
C GLN A 20 10.32 11.49 -9.66
N CYS A 21 10.09 10.40 -8.92
CA CYS A 21 10.49 10.25 -7.53
C CYS A 21 11.48 9.11 -7.34
N LYS A 22 12.18 9.10 -6.21
CA LYS A 22 13.01 7.96 -5.81
C LYS A 22 12.14 6.88 -5.16
N ILE A 23 12.62 5.65 -5.22
CA ILE A 23 11.98 4.51 -4.59
C ILE A 23 12.76 4.16 -3.32
N ILE A 24 12.04 3.99 -2.20
CA ILE A 24 12.61 3.58 -0.93
C ILE A 24 11.98 2.23 -0.55
N GLU A 25 12.79 1.23 -0.32
CA GLU A 25 12.37 -0.10 0.09
C GLU A 25 12.44 -0.23 1.61
N LEU A 26 11.31 -0.49 2.25
CA LEU A 26 11.21 -0.64 3.70
C LEU A 26 11.18 -2.10 4.15
N GLU A 27 10.67 -3.00 3.33
CA GLU A 27 10.66 -4.43 3.60
C GLU A 27 11.32 -5.15 2.43
N GLY A 28 12.48 -5.77 2.68
CA GLY A 28 13.21 -6.52 1.68
C GLY A 28 12.78 -7.98 1.60
N TYR A 29 12.94 -8.56 0.43
CA TYR A 29 12.82 -10.00 0.23
C TYR A 29 14.21 -10.59 0.05
N GLU A 30 14.43 -11.78 0.57
CA GLU A 30 15.66 -12.52 0.31
C GLU A 30 15.74 -12.84 -1.19
N GLY A 31 16.86 -12.46 -1.80
CA GLY A 31 17.09 -12.66 -3.22
C GLY A 31 16.54 -11.52 -4.07
N HIS A 32 17.37 -10.52 -4.28
CA HIS A 32 17.04 -9.44 -5.20
C HIS A 32 16.86 -9.97 -6.62
N ASP A 33 15.67 -9.74 -7.17
CA ASP A 33 15.36 -10.09 -8.54
C ASP A 33 16.22 -9.25 -9.50
N PRO A 34 16.76 -9.84 -10.59
CA PRO A 34 17.51 -9.10 -11.62
C PRO A 34 16.72 -7.95 -12.25
N TYR A 35 15.41 -7.92 -12.15
CA TYR A 35 14.58 -6.80 -12.62
C TYR A 35 14.85 -5.50 -11.88
N VAL A 36 15.38 -5.57 -10.67
CA VAL A 36 15.74 -4.39 -9.86
C VAL A 36 16.89 -3.58 -10.45
N LYS A 37 17.69 -4.17 -11.35
CA LYS A 37 18.89 -3.54 -11.91
C LYS A 37 18.64 -2.21 -12.63
N ASN A 38 17.44 -2.00 -13.15
CA ASN A 38 17.06 -0.78 -13.88
C ASN A 38 16.30 0.23 -13.03
N LEU A 39 16.07 -0.07 -11.75
CA LEU A 39 15.39 0.81 -10.81
C LEU A 39 16.39 1.31 -9.78
N LYS A 40 16.36 2.61 -9.52
CA LYS A 40 17.13 3.20 -8.42
C LYS A 40 16.33 3.06 -7.15
N ILE A 41 16.61 2.02 -6.39
CA ILE A 41 15.93 1.72 -5.12
C ILE A 41 16.90 1.98 -3.98
N GLU A 42 16.51 2.85 -3.05
CA GLU A 42 17.24 3.08 -1.81
C GLU A 42 16.77 2.05 -0.78
N ASP A 43 17.71 1.30 -0.23
CA ASP A 43 17.44 0.30 0.79
C ASP A 43 17.31 0.97 2.18
N ALA A 44 16.13 0.89 2.76
CA ALA A 44 15.84 1.36 4.12
C ALA A 44 15.26 0.23 4.99
N THR A 45 15.59 -1.02 4.66
CA THR A 45 15.07 -2.20 5.37
C THR A 45 15.54 -2.30 6.82
N GLU A 46 16.66 -1.64 7.18
CA GLU A 46 17.18 -1.58 8.54
C GLU A 46 16.72 -0.33 9.32
N SER A 47 15.67 0.32 8.87
CA SER A 47 15.10 1.48 9.54
C SER A 47 14.56 1.14 10.93
N THR A 48 14.68 2.08 11.87
CA THR A 48 13.98 2.00 13.14
C THR A 48 12.46 2.13 12.91
N ILE A 49 11.66 1.79 13.93
CA ILE A 49 10.20 1.94 13.84
C ILE A 49 9.82 3.40 13.56
N SER A 50 10.47 4.36 14.21
CA SER A 50 10.23 5.78 14.00
C SER A 50 10.55 6.20 12.56
N GLU A 51 11.68 5.79 12.02
CA GLU A 51 12.06 6.06 10.64
C GLU A 51 11.10 5.42 9.64
N PHE A 52 10.68 4.17 9.89
CA PHE A 52 9.69 3.46 9.08
C PHE A 52 8.38 4.25 8.97
N LEU A 53 7.85 4.72 10.09
CA LEU A 53 6.62 5.50 10.13
C LEU A 53 6.79 6.86 9.44
N ASP A 54 7.95 7.51 9.59
CA ASP A 54 8.25 8.78 8.93
C ASP A 54 8.26 8.61 7.40
N TYR A 55 8.80 7.51 6.88
CA TYR A 55 8.75 7.23 5.45
C TYR A 55 7.31 7.13 4.94
N PHE A 56 6.43 6.44 5.67
CA PHE A 56 5.01 6.37 5.31
C PHE A 56 4.36 7.75 5.33
N ALA A 57 4.58 8.53 6.37
CA ALA A 57 3.96 9.86 6.52
C ALA A 57 4.37 10.83 5.40
N GLN A 58 5.57 10.69 4.86
CA GLN A 58 6.13 11.58 3.84
C GLN A 58 6.01 11.01 2.41
N ALA A 59 5.49 9.81 2.24
CA ALA A 59 5.44 9.16 0.94
C ALA A 59 4.53 9.90 -0.05
N SER A 60 5.00 10.07 -1.28
CA SER A 60 4.17 10.53 -2.38
C SER A 60 3.27 9.42 -2.90
N LEU A 61 3.67 8.17 -2.71
CA LEU A 61 2.92 6.98 -3.06
C LEU A 61 3.47 5.80 -2.27
N VAL A 62 2.60 5.00 -1.70
CA VAL A 62 2.93 3.71 -1.09
C VAL A 62 2.49 2.60 -2.02
N VAL A 63 3.41 1.72 -2.38
CA VAL A 63 3.12 0.47 -3.10
C VAL A 63 3.41 -0.67 -2.15
N THR A 64 2.41 -1.48 -1.86
CA THR A 64 2.55 -2.56 -0.89
C THR A 64 1.76 -3.80 -1.32
N SER A 65 2.24 -4.96 -0.93
CA SER A 65 1.54 -6.24 -1.07
C SER A 65 1.08 -6.79 0.27
N SER A 66 1.17 -6.01 1.35
CA SER A 66 0.81 -6.46 2.69
C SER A 66 -0.42 -5.72 3.24
N PHE A 67 -1.16 -6.40 4.11
CA PHE A 67 -2.27 -5.80 4.84
C PHE A 67 -1.79 -4.65 5.74
N HIS A 68 -0.69 -4.86 6.47
CA HIS A 68 -0.16 -3.83 7.38
C HIS A 68 0.30 -2.58 6.62
N GLY A 69 0.99 -2.75 5.49
CA GLY A 69 1.39 -1.62 4.65
C GLY A 69 0.18 -0.83 4.14
N THR A 70 -0.87 -1.54 3.72
CA THR A 70 -2.14 -0.93 3.32
C THR A 70 -2.77 -0.13 4.46
N ALA A 71 -2.85 -0.72 5.64
CA ALA A 71 -3.43 -0.07 6.82
C ALA A 71 -2.63 1.16 7.26
N PHE A 72 -1.30 1.11 7.25
CA PHE A 72 -0.46 2.26 7.58
C PHE A 72 -0.65 3.39 6.57
N ALA A 73 -0.67 3.10 5.26
CA ALA A 73 -0.89 4.11 4.24
C ALA A 73 -2.24 4.81 4.42
N LEU A 74 -3.29 4.06 4.70
CA LEU A 74 -4.60 4.63 4.98
C LEU A 74 -4.62 5.49 6.24
N ASN A 75 -3.92 5.06 7.28
CA ASN A 75 -3.79 5.81 8.52
C ASN A 75 -3.17 7.20 8.31
N TYR A 76 -2.16 7.28 7.45
CA TYR A 76 -1.51 8.55 7.12
C TYR A 76 -2.22 9.31 5.99
N GLY A 77 -3.18 8.69 5.32
CA GLY A 77 -3.90 9.31 4.22
C GLY A 77 -3.03 9.62 3.01
N VAL A 78 -2.00 8.80 2.76
CA VAL A 78 -1.10 8.97 1.61
C VAL A 78 -1.60 8.15 0.41
N PRO A 79 -1.29 8.55 -0.82
CA PRO A 79 -1.64 7.77 -2.00
C PRO A 79 -1.13 6.34 -1.90
N LEU A 80 -1.93 5.38 -2.36
CA LEU A 80 -1.73 3.97 -2.10
C LEU A 80 -2.06 3.12 -3.31
N LEU A 81 -1.18 2.17 -3.61
CA LEU A 81 -1.52 0.99 -4.41
C LEU A 81 -1.30 -0.25 -3.55
N SER A 82 -2.37 -0.97 -3.31
CA SER A 82 -2.36 -2.25 -2.60
C SER A 82 -2.44 -3.38 -3.63
N ILE A 83 -1.32 -4.10 -3.78
CA ILE A 83 -1.22 -5.21 -4.73
C ILE A 83 -1.71 -6.48 -4.07
N THR A 84 -2.69 -7.12 -4.68
CA THR A 84 -3.37 -8.29 -4.14
C THR A 84 -3.22 -9.50 -5.04
N PRO A 85 -3.37 -10.73 -4.50
CA PRO A 85 -3.41 -11.94 -5.32
C PRO A 85 -4.55 -11.90 -6.35
N THR A 86 -4.43 -12.73 -7.38
CA THR A 86 -5.40 -12.78 -8.48
C THR A 86 -6.79 -13.27 -8.08
N ASN A 87 -6.92 -13.99 -6.98
CA ASN A 87 -8.17 -14.65 -6.54
C ASN A 87 -8.83 -14.06 -5.30
N GLY A 88 -8.63 -12.86 -5.02
CA GLY A 88 -9.49 -11.85 -4.51
C GLY A 88 -10.21 -11.90 -3.15
N ASP A 89 -10.09 -12.90 -2.31
CA ASP A 89 -10.64 -12.87 -0.95
C ASP A 89 -9.54 -12.64 0.08
N ASP A 90 -9.02 -11.43 0.13
CA ASP A 90 -7.93 -11.06 1.03
C ASP A 90 -8.35 -9.91 1.94
N ARG A 91 -7.58 -9.74 3.03
CA ARG A 91 -7.85 -8.69 4.01
C ARG A 91 -7.66 -7.28 3.45
N GLN A 92 -6.75 -7.12 2.51
CA GLN A 92 -6.50 -5.83 1.84
C GLN A 92 -7.73 -5.38 1.07
N SER A 93 -8.30 -6.26 0.25
CA SER A 93 -9.52 -5.97 -0.51
C SER A 93 -10.69 -5.64 0.40
N SER A 94 -10.85 -6.38 1.49
CA SER A 94 -11.91 -6.13 2.48
C SER A 94 -11.77 -4.76 3.13
N LEU A 95 -10.57 -4.39 3.55
CA LEU A 95 -10.32 -3.08 4.16
C LEU A 95 -10.59 -1.95 3.17
N LEU A 96 -10.10 -2.06 1.95
CA LEU A 96 -10.31 -1.04 0.91
C LEU A 96 -11.79 -0.87 0.56
N GLU A 97 -12.54 -1.97 0.51
CA GLU A 97 -13.99 -1.89 0.31
C GLU A 97 -14.68 -1.13 1.44
N GLN A 98 -14.30 -1.40 2.69
CA GLN A 98 -14.88 -0.76 3.86
C GLN A 98 -14.61 0.75 3.91
N VAL A 99 -13.48 1.21 3.43
CA VAL A 99 -13.16 2.65 3.35
C VAL A 99 -13.49 3.26 1.98
N LYS A 100 -14.14 2.51 1.10
CA LYS A 100 -14.58 2.92 -0.24
C LYS A 100 -13.43 3.33 -1.16
N LEU A 101 -12.32 2.64 -1.08
CA LEU A 101 -11.12 2.86 -1.89
C LEU A 101 -10.72 1.63 -2.73
N ASN A 102 -11.71 0.95 -3.31
CA ASN A 102 -11.43 -0.17 -4.23
C ASN A 102 -10.52 0.22 -5.38
N GLN A 103 -10.51 1.50 -5.74
CA GLN A 103 -9.63 2.05 -6.79
C GLN A 103 -8.15 1.88 -6.48
N CYS A 104 -7.78 1.75 -5.21
CA CYS A 104 -6.39 1.57 -4.77
C CYS A 104 -5.92 0.13 -4.86
N ARG A 105 -6.82 -0.80 -5.16
CA ARG A 105 -6.47 -2.21 -5.32
C ARG A 105 -5.98 -2.49 -6.73
N LEU A 106 -4.87 -3.19 -6.84
CA LEU A 106 -4.32 -3.67 -8.09
C LEU A 106 -3.99 -5.16 -7.95
N ARG A 107 -4.66 -6.01 -8.73
CA ARG A 107 -4.39 -7.44 -8.71
C ARG A 107 -3.13 -7.75 -9.51
N VAL A 108 -2.39 -8.76 -9.09
CA VAL A 108 -1.20 -9.22 -9.81
C VAL A 108 -1.54 -9.49 -11.27
N ASN A 109 -0.71 -8.98 -12.18
CA ASN A 109 -0.86 -9.07 -13.64
C ASN A 109 -2.05 -8.30 -14.24
N GLU A 110 -2.75 -7.50 -13.45
CA GLU A 110 -3.78 -6.59 -13.96
C GLU A 110 -3.12 -5.40 -14.66
N GLU A 111 -3.83 -4.76 -15.58
CA GLU A 111 -3.39 -3.52 -16.21
C GLU A 111 -3.15 -2.45 -15.14
N ILE A 112 -1.96 -1.87 -15.11
CA ILE A 112 -1.57 -0.90 -14.06
C ILE A 112 -2.52 0.30 -14.04
N THR A 113 -3.02 0.70 -15.19
CA THR A 113 -3.94 1.84 -15.33
C THR A 113 -5.34 1.59 -14.80
N HIS A 114 -5.71 0.35 -14.45
CA HIS A 114 -7.00 0.03 -13.83
C HIS A 114 -7.11 0.54 -12.40
N ALA A 115 -6.00 0.76 -11.72
CA ALA A 115 -6.00 1.31 -10.37
C ALA A 115 -5.69 2.80 -10.39
N ASN A 116 -6.19 3.50 -9.38
CA ASN A 116 -5.88 4.91 -9.13
C ASN A 116 -5.45 5.06 -7.68
N PRO A 117 -4.17 5.36 -7.42
CA PRO A 117 -3.67 5.49 -6.05
C PRO A 117 -4.08 6.79 -5.37
N PHE A 118 -4.56 7.77 -6.13
CA PHE A 118 -4.87 9.10 -5.61
C PHE A 118 -6.33 9.17 -5.19
N TYR A 119 -6.59 9.71 -4.01
CA TYR A 119 -7.92 9.81 -3.43
C TYR A 119 -8.02 11.06 -2.55
N ASP A 120 -9.26 11.43 -2.20
CA ASP A 120 -9.53 12.53 -1.30
C ASP A 120 -9.20 12.11 0.15
N LYS A 121 -8.16 12.69 0.72
CA LYS A 121 -7.69 12.38 2.07
C LYS A 121 -8.76 12.68 3.13
N GLU A 122 -9.47 13.77 3.01
CA GLU A 122 -10.50 14.16 3.99
C GLU A 122 -11.64 13.14 4.00
N GLN A 123 -12.12 12.74 2.83
CA GLN A 123 -13.18 11.74 2.73
C GLN A 123 -12.71 10.37 3.23
N GLU A 124 -11.48 9.99 2.92
CA GLU A 124 -10.89 8.74 3.41
C GLU A 124 -10.79 8.74 4.94
N GLN A 125 -10.33 9.83 5.54
CA GLN A 125 -10.21 9.93 7.00
C GLN A 125 -11.60 9.88 7.68
N ILE A 126 -12.63 10.44 7.06
CA ILE A 126 -14.01 10.32 7.55
C ILE A 126 -14.46 8.85 7.50
N ASN A 127 -14.25 8.16 6.40
CA ASN A 127 -14.63 6.76 6.22
C ASN A 127 -13.88 5.86 7.20
N LEU A 128 -12.58 6.08 7.40
CA LEU A 128 -11.77 5.33 8.36
C LEU A 128 -12.22 5.59 9.80
N GLY A 129 -12.58 6.83 10.12
CA GLY A 129 -13.13 7.21 11.42
C GLY A 129 -14.44 6.50 11.74
N LYS A 130 -15.33 6.39 10.76
CA LYS A 130 -16.58 5.61 10.90
C LYS A 130 -16.30 4.14 11.18
N LEU A 131 -15.37 3.55 10.46
CA LEU A 131 -14.99 2.15 10.65
C LEU A 131 -14.43 1.92 12.07
N ARG A 132 -13.57 2.81 12.54
CA ARG A 132 -13.03 2.76 13.91
C ARG A 132 -14.11 2.86 14.95
N LYS A 133 -15.05 3.75 14.76
CA LYS A 133 -16.19 3.93 15.68
C LYS A 133 -17.06 2.69 15.73
N GLU A 134 -17.40 2.11 14.60
CA GLU A 134 -18.18 0.87 14.53
C GLU A 134 -17.47 -0.26 15.27
N SER A 135 -16.16 -0.39 15.12
CA SER A 135 -15.36 -1.39 15.82
C SER A 135 -15.37 -1.18 17.33
N LEU A 136 -15.26 0.07 17.81
CA LEU A 136 -15.31 0.41 19.23
C LEU A 136 -16.70 0.16 19.81
N ASP A 137 -17.76 0.55 19.11
CA ASP A 137 -19.15 0.32 19.54
C ASP A 137 -19.42 -1.19 19.65
N TRP A 138 -18.90 -1.98 18.72
CA TRP A 138 -19.01 -3.44 18.78
C TRP A 138 -18.30 -4.03 20.00
N ILE A 139 -17.08 -3.55 20.30
CA ILE A 139 -16.32 -3.99 21.48
C ILE A 139 -17.09 -3.66 22.76
N GLU A 140 -17.61 -2.44 22.90
CA GLU A 140 -18.38 -2.02 24.06
C GLU A 140 -19.64 -2.87 24.25
N ALA A 141 -20.33 -3.19 23.16
CA ALA A 141 -21.55 -4.01 23.20
C ALA A 141 -21.28 -5.46 23.55
N ASN A 142 -20.06 -5.97 23.39
CA ASN A 142 -19.70 -7.39 23.55
C ASN A 142 -18.71 -7.65 24.70
N LEU A 143 -18.44 -6.63 25.52
CA LEU A 143 -17.66 -6.81 26.76
C LEU A 143 -18.58 -7.35 27.89
#